data_b3aa2954a52ed908fd51d7ffa98904a1
#
_entry.id   b3aa2954a52ed908fd51d7ffa98904a1
#
_cell.length_a   1.000
_cell.length_b   1.000
_cell.length_c   1.000
_cell.angle_alpha   90.00
_cell.angle_beta   90.00
_cell.angle_gamma   90.00
#
_symmetry.space_group_name_H-M   'P 1'
#
loop_
_entity.id
_entity.type
_entity.pdbx_description
1 polymer ?
#
loop_
_entity_poly.entity_id
_entity_poly.type
_entity_poly.pdbx_seq_one_letter_code
_entity_poly.pdbx_strand_id
1 'polypeptide(L)'
;MNRRKFLTTTTTSLAMVPFLSAKTHSFKDRIQKAVKFGTKPNEKQMQKLKDLGFDGIEGSGPGLQTEAMKKACAKHSLPMHGLVYNKHWKVRLSDPNPKVRDESRKGLAQAMREAKGVGGTSVLLVPGRVKGSQETHQHVWDRSIEQIRKLLPLAE
;
A
#
# COMPACT_ATOMS: atom_id res chain seq x y z
N MET A 1 -15.32 -49.24 31.04
CA MET A 1 -15.52 -49.23 29.60
C MET A 1 -14.21 -49.59 28.90
N ASN A 2 -14.18 -50.67 28.09
CA ASN A 2 -12.92 -51.21 27.59
C ASN A 2 -12.42 -50.35 26.39
N ARG A 3 -11.13 -49.95 26.38
CA ARG A 3 -10.51 -49.12 25.36
C ARG A 3 -10.79 -49.55 23.90
N ARG A 4 -10.88 -50.85 23.68
CA ARG A 4 -11.21 -51.43 22.35
C ARG A 4 -12.62 -51.09 21.88
N LYS A 5 -13.61 -51.01 22.79
CA LYS A 5 -15.00 -50.63 22.44
C LYS A 5 -15.14 -49.15 22.10
N PHE A 6 -14.33 -48.28 22.76
CA PHE A 6 -14.31 -46.84 22.47
C PHE A 6 -13.81 -46.59 21.05
N LEU A 7 -12.70 -47.24 20.64
CA LEU A 7 -12.14 -47.08 19.31
C LEU A 7 -13.04 -47.58 18.19
N THR A 8 -13.79 -48.67 18.42
CA THR A 8 -14.73 -49.21 17.42
C THR A 8 -15.97 -48.31 17.26
N THR A 9 -16.43 -47.67 18.30
CA THR A 9 -17.57 -46.73 18.23
C THR A 9 -17.21 -45.40 17.58
N THR A 10 -15.96 -44.94 17.75
CA THR A 10 -15.50 -43.68 17.17
C THR A 10 -15.23 -43.80 15.67
N THR A 11 -14.79 -44.97 15.18
CA THR A 11 -14.53 -45.19 13.74
C THR A 11 -15.78 -45.21 12.90
N THR A 12 -16.90 -45.67 13.44
CA THR A 12 -18.19 -45.71 12.70
C THR A 12 -18.83 -44.32 12.61
N SER A 13 -18.56 -43.43 13.55
CA SER A 13 -19.09 -42.03 13.51
C SER A 13 -18.30 -41.10 12.60
N LEU A 14 -17.03 -41.41 12.27
CA LEU A 14 -16.23 -40.59 11.35
C LEU A 14 -16.54 -40.86 9.85
N ALA A 15 -17.20 -41.95 9.53
CA ALA A 15 -17.50 -42.30 8.15
C ALA A 15 -18.70 -41.52 7.56
N MET A 16 -19.41 -40.74 8.35
CA MET A 16 -20.58 -39.97 7.93
C MET A 16 -20.46 -38.44 8.13
N VAL A 17 -19.25 -37.91 8.24
CA VAL A 17 -19.09 -36.47 8.07
C VAL A 17 -19.13 -36.21 6.55
N PRO A 18 -20.22 -35.62 6.01
CA PRO A 18 -20.18 -35.21 4.62
C PRO A 18 -18.94 -34.31 4.47
N PHE A 19 -18.08 -34.64 3.52
CA PHE A 19 -17.05 -33.71 3.08
C PHE A 19 -17.79 -32.43 2.69
N LEU A 20 -17.89 -31.48 3.63
CA LEU A 20 -18.21 -30.11 3.33
C LEU A 20 -17.14 -29.67 2.37
N SER A 21 -17.42 -29.82 1.07
CA SER A 21 -16.62 -29.22 0.03
C SER A 21 -16.54 -27.72 0.38
N ALA A 22 -15.45 -27.33 0.98
CA ALA A 22 -15.17 -25.92 1.23
C ALA A 22 -15.26 -25.28 -0.15
N LYS A 23 -16.33 -24.53 -0.41
CA LYS A 23 -16.42 -23.71 -1.61
C LYS A 23 -15.18 -22.82 -1.58
N THR A 24 -14.20 -23.16 -2.41
CA THR A 24 -13.05 -22.31 -2.63
C THR A 24 -13.60 -21.04 -3.24
N HIS A 25 -13.79 -20.00 -2.39
CA HIS A 25 -14.19 -18.69 -2.86
C HIS A 25 -13.03 -18.16 -3.68
N SER A 26 -13.19 -18.18 -5.00
CA SER A 26 -12.24 -17.50 -5.88
C SER A 26 -12.29 -16.00 -5.57
N PHE A 27 -11.13 -15.41 -5.30
CA PHE A 27 -10.96 -13.95 -5.18
C PHE A 27 -10.73 -13.29 -6.53
N LYS A 28 -10.72 -14.06 -7.62
CA LYS A 28 -10.61 -13.52 -8.96
C LYS A 28 -11.70 -12.48 -9.20
N ASP A 29 -11.35 -11.35 -9.73
CA ASP A 29 -12.21 -10.19 -10.03
C ASP A 29 -12.85 -9.50 -8.80
N ARG A 30 -12.56 -9.98 -7.58
CA ARG A 30 -13.04 -9.38 -6.32
C ARG A 30 -11.94 -8.61 -5.56
N ILE A 31 -10.69 -9.01 -5.72
CA ILE A 31 -9.52 -8.38 -5.12
C ILE A 31 -8.52 -8.08 -6.21
N GLN A 32 -8.17 -6.81 -6.35
CA GLN A 32 -7.12 -6.37 -7.25
C GLN A 32 -5.76 -6.44 -6.56
N LYS A 33 -4.78 -6.97 -7.26
CA LYS A 33 -3.42 -7.16 -6.76
C LYS A 33 -2.51 -6.10 -7.36
N ALA A 34 -1.92 -5.29 -6.52
CA ALA A 34 -0.91 -4.33 -6.92
C ALA A 34 0.40 -4.57 -6.18
N VAL A 35 1.49 -4.16 -6.77
CA VAL A 35 2.83 -4.31 -6.19
C VAL A 35 3.58 -2.98 -6.24
N LYS A 36 4.40 -2.75 -5.23
CA LYS A 36 5.24 -1.55 -5.17
C LYS A 36 6.20 -1.49 -6.37
N PHE A 37 6.27 -0.32 -6.98
CA PHE A 37 7.09 -0.04 -8.15
C PHE A 37 7.98 1.20 -7.91
N GLY A 38 8.90 1.47 -8.82
CA GLY A 38 9.82 2.60 -8.72
C GLY A 38 9.23 3.94 -9.18
N THR A 39 10.14 4.89 -9.42
CA THR A 39 9.82 6.22 -9.95
C THR A 39 9.94 6.31 -11.48
N LYS A 40 10.45 5.27 -12.12
CA LYS A 40 10.69 5.20 -13.56
C LYS A 40 10.07 3.95 -14.16
N PRO A 41 9.57 4.00 -15.38
CA PRO A 41 9.08 2.81 -16.06
C PRO A 41 10.21 1.80 -16.27
N ASN A 42 9.85 0.52 -16.16
CA ASN A 42 10.71 -0.61 -16.49
C ASN A 42 9.86 -1.61 -17.28
N GLU A 43 9.94 -1.57 -18.58
CA GLU A 43 9.13 -2.34 -19.51
C GLU A 43 9.19 -3.85 -19.24
N LYS A 44 10.40 -4.39 -19.02
CA LYS A 44 10.59 -5.81 -18.75
C LYS A 44 9.91 -6.24 -17.41
N GLN A 45 10.05 -5.40 -16.38
CA GLN A 45 9.41 -5.68 -15.09
C GLN A 45 7.89 -5.56 -15.19
N MET A 46 7.36 -4.56 -15.88
CA MET A 46 5.93 -4.38 -16.07
C MET A 46 5.31 -5.55 -16.84
N GLN A 47 5.95 -6.00 -17.92
CA GLN A 47 5.49 -7.19 -18.63
C GLN A 47 5.46 -8.42 -17.72
N LYS A 48 6.53 -8.67 -16.96
CA LYS A 48 6.57 -9.78 -16.00
C LYS A 48 5.46 -9.71 -14.95
N LEU A 49 5.15 -8.52 -14.45
CA LEU A 49 4.05 -8.34 -13.48
C LEU A 49 2.70 -8.66 -14.11
N LYS A 50 2.49 -8.25 -15.35
CA LYS A 50 1.28 -8.59 -16.11
C LYS A 50 1.13 -10.08 -16.31
N ASP A 51 2.22 -10.75 -16.72
CA ASP A 51 2.25 -12.21 -16.94
C ASP A 51 1.97 -13.00 -15.64
N LEU A 52 2.39 -12.45 -14.48
CA LEU A 52 2.11 -12.99 -13.16
C LEU A 52 0.68 -12.69 -12.66
N GLY A 53 -0.12 -11.99 -13.44
CA GLY A 53 -1.52 -11.68 -13.11
C GLY A 53 -1.69 -10.59 -12.07
N PHE A 54 -0.78 -9.61 -12.00
CA PHE A 54 -1.02 -8.38 -11.24
C PHE A 54 -1.98 -7.47 -12.01
N ASP A 55 -2.83 -6.77 -11.25
CA ASP A 55 -3.87 -5.90 -11.79
C ASP A 55 -3.42 -4.44 -11.85
N GLY A 56 -2.35 -4.08 -11.11
CA GLY A 56 -1.81 -2.73 -11.08
C GLY A 56 -0.48 -2.62 -10.36
N ILE A 57 0.00 -1.39 -10.24
CA ILE A 57 1.23 -1.05 -9.52
C ILE A 57 1.00 0.11 -8.55
N GLU A 58 1.86 0.19 -7.54
CA GLU A 58 1.96 1.34 -6.63
C GLU A 58 3.32 1.99 -6.82
N GLY A 59 3.33 3.22 -7.32
CA GLY A 59 4.56 3.95 -7.62
C GLY A 59 5.24 4.54 -6.39
N SER A 60 6.29 5.31 -6.62
CA SER A 60 7.01 6.05 -5.59
C SER A 60 7.14 7.52 -6.00
N GLY A 61 6.91 8.44 -5.09
CA GLY A 61 7.03 9.89 -5.28
C GLY A 61 7.49 10.61 -4.00
N PRO A 62 8.02 11.81 -4.09
CA PRO A 62 8.24 12.62 -5.29
C PRO A 62 9.37 12.11 -6.19
N GLY A 63 9.34 12.56 -7.43
CA GLY A 63 10.34 12.24 -8.46
C GLY A 63 9.87 11.18 -9.44
N LEU A 64 8.55 10.94 -9.53
CA LEU A 64 7.97 10.07 -10.53
C LEU A 64 8.13 10.68 -11.93
N GLN A 65 8.56 9.87 -12.90
CA GLN A 65 8.54 10.24 -14.31
C GLN A 65 7.11 10.11 -14.86
N THR A 66 6.24 11.05 -14.50
CA THR A 66 4.77 10.97 -14.64
C THR A 66 4.34 10.61 -16.05
N GLU A 67 4.78 11.37 -17.07
CA GLU A 67 4.35 11.13 -18.46
C GLU A 67 4.86 9.79 -19.01
N ALA A 68 6.12 9.45 -18.75
CA ALA A 68 6.68 8.18 -19.17
C ALA A 68 5.99 7.00 -18.48
N MET A 69 5.72 7.15 -17.18
CA MET A 69 5.03 6.12 -16.39
C MET A 69 3.58 5.94 -16.85
N LYS A 70 2.86 7.03 -17.12
CA LYS A 70 1.49 6.99 -17.64
C LYS A 70 1.41 6.22 -18.95
N LYS A 71 2.34 6.48 -19.89
CA LYS A 71 2.42 5.77 -21.17
C LYS A 71 2.72 4.27 -20.97
N ALA A 72 3.65 3.95 -20.08
CA ALA A 72 4.02 2.55 -19.79
C ALA A 72 2.86 1.80 -19.11
N CYS A 73 2.16 2.42 -18.16
CA CYS A 73 0.98 1.85 -17.53
C CYS A 73 -0.11 1.49 -18.57
N ALA A 74 -0.39 2.42 -19.49
CA ALA A 74 -1.36 2.18 -20.56
C ALA A 74 -0.92 1.03 -21.47
N LYS A 75 0.34 1.01 -21.91
CA LYS A 75 0.91 -0.01 -22.78
C LYS A 75 0.79 -1.42 -22.21
N HIS A 76 1.07 -1.59 -20.91
CA HIS A 76 1.04 -2.90 -20.24
C HIS A 76 -0.30 -3.22 -19.57
N SER A 77 -1.30 -2.35 -19.68
CA SER A 77 -2.57 -2.50 -18.95
C SER A 77 -2.36 -2.77 -17.44
N LEU A 78 -1.43 -2.01 -16.83
CA LEU A 78 -1.09 -2.03 -15.41
C LEU A 78 -1.30 -0.62 -14.83
N PRO A 79 -2.53 -0.25 -14.45
CA PRO A 79 -2.81 1.06 -13.88
C PRO A 79 -2.01 1.28 -12.58
N MET A 80 -1.61 2.52 -12.34
CA MET A 80 -1.02 2.94 -11.08
C MET A 80 -2.13 3.48 -10.18
N HIS A 81 -2.46 2.75 -9.10
CA HIS A 81 -3.56 3.16 -8.21
C HIS A 81 -3.15 4.26 -7.23
N GLY A 82 -1.87 4.41 -6.93
CA GLY A 82 -1.36 5.41 -6.00
C GLY A 82 0.16 5.43 -5.94
N LEU A 83 0.67 6.29 -5.06
CA LEU A 83 2.11 6.41 -4.79
C LEU A 83 2.43 6.18 -3.31
N VAL A 84 3.65 5.72 -3.04
CA VAL A 84 4.26 5.79 -1.71
C VAL A 84 5.09 7.06 -1.62
N TYR A 85 4.85 7.89 -0.60
CA TYR A 85 5.73 9.03 -0.32
C TYR A 85 7.10 8.52 0.13
N ASN A 86 8.10 8.60 -0.74
CA ASN A 86 9.37 7.90 -0.58
C ASN A 86 10.36 8.57 0.40
N LYS A 87 10.05 9.78 0.89
CA LYS A 87 10.92 10.51 1.83
C LYS A 87 10.50 10.41 3.30
N HIS A 88 9.37 9.78 3.61
CA HIS A 88 8.74 9.83 4.94
C HIS A 88 9.64 9.32 6.09
N TRP A 89 10.61 8.47 5.82
CA TRP A 89 11.55 7.99 6.85
C TRP A 89 12.70 8.95 7.13
N LYS A 90 13.11 9.74 6.13
CA LYS A 90 14.25 10.67 6.22
C LYS A 90 13.80 12.08 6.55
N VAL A 91 12.75 12.55 5.91
CA VAL A 91 12.18 13.90 6.04
C VAL A 91 10.78 13.75 6.61
N ARG A 92 10.69 13.69 7.95
CA ARG A 92 9.43 13.40 8.64
C ARG A 92 8.48 14.61 8.60
N LEU A 93 7.21 14.34 8.34
CA LEU A 93 6.17 15.37 8.42
C LEU A 93 5.96 15.87 9.85
N SER A 94 6.33 15.06 10.85
CA SER A 94 6.27 15.37 12.29
C SER A 94 7.60 15.82 12.90
N ASP A 95 8.60 16.16 12.10
CA ASP A 95 9.93 16.54 12.61
C ASP A 95 9.85 17.73 13.58
N PRO A 96 10.63 17.76 14.69
CA PRO A 96 10.69 18.93 15.56
C PRO A 96 11.15 20.20 14.85
N ASN A 97 12.01 20.08 13.85
CA ASN A 97 12.45 21.22 13.05
C ASN A 97 11.38 21.63 12.02
N PRO A 98 10.85 22.87 12.10
CA PRO A 98 9.80 23.33 11.18
C PRO A 98 10.25 23.39 9.70
N LYS A 99 11.55 23.60 9.43
CA LYS A 99 12.09 23.59 8.06
C LYS A 99 11.99 22.19 7.43
N VAL A 100 12.25 21.14 8.22
CA VAL A 100 12.13 19.75 7.78
C VAL A 100 10.66 19.39 7.53
N ARG A 101 9.75 19.86 8.40
CA ARG A 101 8.30 19.67 8.17
C ARG A 101 7.83 20.35 6.89
N ASP A 102 8.32 21.57 6.61
CA ASP A 102 7.97 22.30 5.37
C ASP A 102 8.51 21.59 4.13
N GLU A 103 9.75 21.10 4.17
CA GLU A 103 10.31 20.25 3.10
C GLU A 103 9.48 18.99 2.87
N SER A 104 9.12 18.29 3.95
CA SER A 104 8.29 17.10 3.87
C SER A 104 6.91 17.40 3.25
N ARG A 105 6.27 18.49 3.69
CA ARG A 105 4.97 18.92 3.17
C ARG A 105 5.04 19.26 1.67
N LYS A 106 6.08 19.98 1.23
CA LYS A 106 6.30 20.28 -0.20
C LYS A 106 6.50 19.00 -1.02
N GLY A 107 7.31 18.07 -0.52
CA GLY A 107 7.54 16.79 -1.17
C GLY A 107 6.27 15.93 -1.26
N LEU A 108 5.47 15.91 -0.20
CA LEU A 108 4.18 15.20 -0.20
C LEU A 108 3.19 15.84 -1.19
N ALA A 109 3.11 17.17 -1.22
CA ALA A 109 2.30 17.89 -2.21
C ALA A 109 2.69 17.55 -3.65
N GLN A 110 3.99 17.41 -3.91
CA GLN A 110 4.50 16.97 -5.22
C GLN A 110 4.06 15.54 -5.52
N ALA A 111 4.23 14.60 -4.58
CA ALA A 111 3.78 13.21 -4.76
C ALA A 111 2.27 13.12 -5.04
N MET A 112 1.45 13.97 -4.41
CA MET A 112 0.01 14.03 -4.67
C MET A 112 -0.29 14.46 -6.11
N ARG A 113 0.41 15.49 -6.62
CA ARG A 113 0.25 15.92 -8.03
C ARG A 113 0.72 14.86 -9.02
N GLU A 114 1.83 14.19 -8.71
CA GLU A 114 2.35 13.07 -9.52
C GLU A 114 1.36 11.89 -9.53
N ALA A 115 0.77 11.54 -8.38
CA ALA A 115 -0.28 10.51 -8.28
C ALA A 115 -1.45 10.84 -9.21
N LYS A 116 -2.00 12.05 -9.10
CA LYS A 116 -3.08 12.51 -9.98
C LYS A 116 -2.67 12.47 -11.46
N GLY A 117 -1.45 12.86 -11.78
CA GLY A 117 -0.93 12.88 -13.16
C GLY A 117 -0.91 11.51 -13.83
N VAL A 118 -0.70 10.43 -13.08
CA VAL A 118 -0.74 9.04 -13.58
C VAL A 118 -2.11 8.37 -13.46
N GLY A 119 -3.11 9.08 -12.92
CA GLY A 119 -4.44 8.53 -12.68
C GLY A 119 -4.61 7.80 -11.36
N GLY A 120 -3.63 7.92 -10.46
CA GLY A 120 -3.72 7.37 -9.10
C GLY A 120 -4.60 8.23 -8.20
N THR A 121 -5.21 7.59 -7.20
CA THR A 121 -6.19 8.20 -6.28
C THR A 121 -5.69 8.33 -4.85
N SER A 122 -4.49 7.86 -4.55
CA SER A 122 -3.97 7.83 -3.18
C SER A 122 -2.46 8.06 -3.11
N VAL A 123 -2.02 8.57 -1.96
CA VAL A 123 -0.59 8.61 -1.59
C VAL A 123 -0.45 8.03 -0.19
N LEU A 124 0.32 6.94 -0.07
CA LEU A 124 0.67 6.36 1.22
C LEU A 124 1.66 7.27 1.94
N LEU A 125 1.28 7.71 3.12
CA LEU A 125 2.08 8.54 4.00
C LEU A 125 2.34 7.84 5.33
N VAL A 126 3.59 7.78 5.76
CA VAL A 126 3.94 7.56 7.17
C VAL A 126 4.30 8.91 7.77
N PRO A 127 3.44 9.53 8.59
CA PRO A 127 3.61 10.91 9.04
C PRO A 127 4.79 11.09 10.00
N GLY A 128 5.17 10.03 10.70
CA GLY A 128 6.33 10.05 11.58
C GLY A 128 6.36 8.92 12.59
N ARG A 129 7.31 9.02 13.49
CA ARG A 129 7.50 8.14 14.65
C ARG A 129 8.09 8.92 15.79
N VAL A 130 7.87 8.51 17.02
CA VAL A 130 8.58 9.04 18.19
C VAL A 130 10.08 8.72 18.06
N LYS A 131 10.92 9.73 18.24
CA LYS A 131 12.38 9.59 18.11
C LYS A 131 13.07 10.29 19.27
N GLY A 132 13.80 9.51 20.07
CA GLY A 132 14.50 9.99 21.26
C GLY A 132 13.56 10.22 22.46
N SER A 133 14.18 10.51 23.60
CA SER A 133 13.49 10.67 24.90
C SER A 133 12.72 11.98 25.05
N GLN A 134 13.04 12.99 24.24
CA GLN A 134 12.42 14.31 24.30
C GLN A 134 11.16 14.46 23.42
N GLU A 135 10.83 13.45 22.64
CA GLU A 135 9.67 13.45 21.76
C GLU A 135 8.60 12.50 22.29
N THR A 136 7.37 12.97 22.41
CA THR A 136 6.21 12.17 22.81
C THR A 136 5.36 11.80 21.60
N HIS A 137 4.48 10.81 21.76
CA HIS A 137 3.48 10.49 20.75
C HIS A 137 2.61 11.73 20.42
N GLN A 138 2.23 12.50 21.44
CA GLN A 138 1.42 13.71 21.25
C GLN A 138 2.14 14.76 20.40
N HIS A 139 3.45 14.98 20.62
CA HIS A 139 4.23 15.88 19.77
C HIS A 139 4.22 15.46 18.30
N VAL A 140 4.38 14.16 18.03
CA VAL A 140 4.36 13.61 16.66
C VAL A 140 2.98 13.75 16.04
N TRP A 141 1.94 13.46 16.81
CA TRP A 141 0.54 13.56 16.39
C TRP A 141 0.17 14.99 15.99
N ASP A 142 0.38 15.96 16.88
CA ASP A 142 -0.01 17.35 16.65
C ASP A 142 0.69 17.97 15.44
N ARG A 143 2.01 17.74 15.33
CA ARG A 143 2.78 18.20 14.17
C ARG A 143 2.32 17.55 12.87
N SER A 144 2.00 16.26 12.89
CA SER A 144 1.47 15.55 11.72
C SER A 144 0.13 16.11 11.27
N ILE A 145 -0.81 16.28 12.19
CA ILE A 145 -2.15 16.83 11.91
C ILE A 145 -2.04 18.25 11.35
N GLU A 146 -1.19 19.10 11.94
CA GLU A 146 -0.96 20.45 11.45
C GLU A 146 -0.53 20.46 9.97
N GLN A 147 0.43 19.61 9.60
CA GLN A 147 0.94 19.58 8.23
C GLN A 147 -0.02 18.91 7.24
N ILE A 148 -0.75 17.88 7.66
CA ILE A 148 -1.77 17.22 6.84
C ILE A 148 -2.90 18.19 6.53
N ARG A 149 -3.40 18.93 7.52
CA ARG A 149 -4.46 19.94 7.31
C ARG A 149 -4.11 20.97 6.24
N LYS A 150 -2.83 21.36 6.15
CA LYS A 150 -2.35 22.29 5.11
C LYS A 150 -2.37 21.69 3.69
N LEU A 151 -2.52 20.37 3.57
CA LEU A 151 -2.55 19.66 2.30
C LEU A 151 -3.96 19.25 1.86
N LEU A 152 -4.95 19.33 2.74
CA LEU A 152 -6.34 18.95 2.41
C LEU A 152 -6.88 19.70 1.18
N PRO A 153 -6.67 21.03 1.02
CA PRO A 153 -7.16 21.73 -0.19
C PRO A 153 -6.53 21.26 -1.51
N LEU A 154 -5.43 20.51 -1.44
CA LEU A 154 -4.81 19.90 -2.62
C LEU A 154 -5.34 18.48 -2.86
N ALA A 155 -5.88 17.83 -1.84
CA ALA A 155 -6.43 16.48 -1.91
C ALA A 155 -7.87 16.44 -2.45
N GLU A 156 -8.60 17.56 -2.32
CA GLU A 156 -9.96 17.79 -2.85
C GLU A 156 -9.91 18.16 -4.34
#